data_41cc9cea0b90442bb8061eb77aaf9fe6
#
_entry.id   41cc9cea0b90442bb8061eb77aaf9fe6
#
_cell.length_a   1.000
_cell.length_b   1.000
_cell.length_c   1.000
_cell.angle_alpha   90.00
_cell.angle_beta   90.00
_cell.angle_gamma   90.00
#
_symmetry.space_group_name_H-M   'P 1'
#
loop_
_entity.id
_entity.type
_entity.pdbx_description
1 polymer ?
#
loop_
_entity_poly.entity_id
_entity_poly.type
_entity_poly.pdbx_seq_one_letter_code
_entity_poly.pdbx_strand_id
1 'polypeptide(L)'
;RSEIRSDRQTKNIDTMNELGKTLPTLPEFESKMDEAFSDGDYRKYAVNYMMKELGVRNMDVDVTISKTKKEIEEGKNYLIIQPKKIIYIRDSYKTHKKYGKQVHNITDDKFMKSIKKIGIGKMLDGGLQNALRKLQIDKLKESDIFKMIIDDAYDKKDTERINELSKTRGSSIPTIKGNYNVNAQKEIIREL
;
A
#
# COMPACT_ATOMS: atom_id res chain seq x y z
N ARG A 1 -27.56 -4.13 -15.04
CA ARG A 1 -26.18 -3.74 -14.71
C ARG A 1 -26.10 -2.69 -13.58
N SER A 2 -27.02 -1.73 -13.52
CA SER A 2 -27.05 -0.71 -12.45
C SER A 2 -27.42 -1.29 -11.08
N GLU A 3 -28.34 -2.25 -11.03
CA GLU A 3 -28.76 -2.94 -9.78
C GLU A 3 -27.61 -3.75 -9.17
N ILE A 4 -26.84 -4.48 -9.98
CA ILE A 4 -25.68 -5.25 -9.53
C ILE A 4 -24.60 -4.33 -8.96
N ARG A 5 -24.39 -3.16 -9.55
CA ARG A 5 -23.45 -2.15 -9.04
C ARG A 5 -23.92 -1.55 -7.72
N SER A 6 -25.22 -1.27 -7.60
CA SER A 6 -25.82 -0.74 -6.37
C SER A 6 -25.68 -1.74 -5.22
N ASP A 7 -26.00 -3.03 -5.45
CA ASP A 7 -25.86 -4.09 -4.44
C ASP A 7 -24.42 -4.28 -4.00
N ARG A 8 -23.46 -4.24 -4.94
CA ARG A 8 -22.04 -4.32 -4.62
C ARG A 8 -21.57 -3.12 -3.81
N GLN A 9 -22.06 -1.93 -4.12
CA GLN A 9 -21.74 -0.72 -3.36
C GLN A 9 -22.31 -0.79 -1.94
N THR A 10 -23.53 -1.23 -1.77
CA THR A 10 -24.17 -1.37 -0.45
C THR A 10 -23.43 -2.39 0.41
N LYS A 11 -23.11 -3.57 -0.13
CA LYS A 11 -22.33 -4.58 0.57
C LYS A 11 -20.93 -4.09 0.93
N ASN A 12 -20.31 -3.30 0.06
CA ASN A 12 -18.98 -2.73 0.30
C ASN A 12 -19.03 -1.70 1.45
N ILE A 13 -20.08 -0.90 1.52
CA ILE A 13 -20.29 0.08 2.60
C ILE A 13 -20.47 -0.63 3.94
N ASP A 14 -21.31 -1.66 4.00
CA ASP A 14 -21.52 -2.46 5.22
C ASP A 14 -20.23 -3.12 5.71
N THR A 15 -19.48 -3.75 4.80
CA THR A 15 -18.19 -4.35 5.09
C THR A 15 -17.17 -3.32 5.59
N MET A 16 -17.12 -2.14 4.98
CA MET A 16 -16.25 -1.05 5.39
C MET A 16 -16.61 -0.50 6.76
N ASN A 17 -17.89 -0.43 7.11
CA ASN A 17 -18.34 0.02 8.43
C ASN A 17 -17.92 -0.94 9.53
N GLU A 18 -18.00 -2.24 9.29
CA GLU A 18 -17.50 -3.25 10.23
C GLU A 18 -15.98 -3.20 10.38
N LEU A 19 -15.25 -3.13 9.27
CA LEU A 19 -13.79 -3.00 9.26
C LEU A 19 -13.33 -1.70 9.93
N GLY A 20 -14.03 -0.60 9.70
CA GLY A 20 -13.72 0.70 10.31
C GLY A 20 -13.78 0.71 11.83
N LYS A 21 -14.50 -0.22 12.45
CA LYS A 21 -14.53 -0.39 13.92
C LYS A 21 -13.30 -1.12 14.46
N THR A 22 -12.62 -1.90 13.61
CA THR A 22 -11.50 -2.76 13.99
C THR A 22 -10.15 -2.29 13.46
N LEU A 23 -10.14 -1.29 12.56
CA LEU A 23 -8.90 -0.76 12.00
C LEU A 23 -8.10 -0.01 13.08
N PRO A 24 -6.80 -0.26 13.18
CA PRO A 24 -5.94 0.51 14.08
C PRO A 24 -5.79 1.95 13.56
N THR A 25 -5.36 2.83 14.45
CA THR A 25 -4.89 4.15 14.05
C THR A 25 -3.55 4.03 13.31
N LEU A 26 -3.20 5.04 12.50
CA LEU A 26 -1.91 5.06 11.83
C LEU A 26 -0.73 4.96 12.79
N PRO A 27 -0.68 5.69 13.93
CA PRO A 27 0.40 5.52 14.90
C PRO A 27 0.49 4.12 15.50
N GLU A 28 -0.63 3.47 15.78
CA GLU A 28 -0.65 2.08 16.29
C GLU A 28 -0.07 1.11 15.23
N PHE A 29 -0.43 1.27 13.97
CA PHE A 29 0.09 0.48 12.87
C PHE A 29 1.59 0.68 12.68
N GLU A 30 2.06 1.92 12.72
CA GLU A 30 3.48 2.26 12.62
C GLU A 30 4.30 1.68 13.78
N SER A 31 3.73 1.68 14.99
CA SER A 31 4.35 1.05 16.15
C SER A 31 4.57 -0.45 15.93
N LYS A 32 3.60 -1.14 15.36
CA LYS A 32 3.72 -2.57 15.02
C LYS A 32 4.69 -2.85 13.88
N MET A 33 4.80 -1.93 12.92
CA MET A 33 5.85 -1.99 11.91
C MET A 33 7.24 -1.89 12.57
N ASP A 34 7.41 -0.98 13.51
CA ASP A 34 8.67 -0.79 14.24
C ASP A 34 9.03 -2.02 15.09
N GLU A 35 8.04 -2.69 15.69
CA GLU A 35 8.23 -3.98 16.36
C GLU A 35 8.76 -5.04 15.39
N ALA A 36 8.16 -5.16 14.22
CA ALA A 36 8.62 -6.10 13.19
C ALA A 36 10.07 -5.84 12.79
N PHE A 37 10.43 -4.57 12.62
CA PHE A 37 11.81 -4.17 12.33
C PHE A 37 12.76 -4.56 13.47
N SER A 38 12.39 -4.29 14.71
CA SER A 38 13.20 -4.63 15.88
C SER A 38 13.38 -6.12 16.08
N ASP A 39 12.37 -6.92 15.69
CA ASP A 39 12.42 -8.38 15.72
C ASP A 39 13.23 -8.99 14.55
N GLY A 40 13.73 -8.16 13.65
CA GLY A 40 14.46 -8.62 12.46
C GLY A 40 13.56 -9.14 11.34
N ASP A 41 12.26 -8.92 11.41
CA ASP A 41 11.31 -9.29 10.36
C ASP A 41 11.26 -8.20 9.28
N TYR A 42 12.35 -8.14 8.51
CA TYR A 42 12.57 -7.06 7.54
C TYR A 42 11.60 -7.10 6.35
N ARG A 43 11.18 -8.28 5.91
CA ARG A 43 10.18 -8.40 4.84
C ARG A 43 8.83 -7.85 5.29
N LYS A 44 8.41 -8.15 6.52
CA LYS A 44 7.18 -7.63 7.10
C LYS A 44 7.21 -6.11 7.20
N TYR A 45 8.31 -5.54 7.69
CA TYR A 45 8.49 -4.09 7.71
C TYR A 45 8.40 -3.48 6.31
N ALA A 46 9.18 -4.01 5.35
CA ALA A 46 9.29 -3.46 4.01
C ALA A 46 7.97 -3.48 3.24
N VAL A 47 7.26 -4.59 3.27
CA VAL A 47 5.96 -4.73 2.59
C VAL A 47 4.92 -3.76 3.16
N ASN A 48 4.79 -3.72 4.48
CA ASN A 48 3.84 -2.83 5.14
C ASN A 48 4.22 -1.35 4.98
N TYR A 49 5.52 -1.04 4.94
CA TYR A 49 6.00 0.30 4.63
C TYR A 49 5.54 0.75 3.23
N MET A 50 5.74 -0.09 2.21
CA MET A 50 5.34 0.24 0.84
C MET A 50 3.82 0.47 0.73
N MET A 51 3.02 -0.38 1.37
CA MET A 51 1.58 -0.25 1.38
C MET A 51 1.12 1.01 2.12
N LYS A 52 1.70 1.30 3.28
CA LYS A 52 1.36 2.47 4.09
C LYS A 52 1.85 3.77 3.48
N GLU A 53 3.08 3.83 3.04
CA GLU A 53 3.70 5.07 2.56
C GLU A 53 3.28 5.40 1.13
N LEU A 54 3.27 4.40 0.26
CA LEU A 54 3.02 4.60 -1.17
C LEU A 54 1.57 4.27 -1.57
N GLY A 55 0.80 3.62 -0.70
CA GLY A 55 -0.57 3.21 -1.02
C GLY A 55 -0.68 2.20 -2.15
N VAL A 56 0.33 1.39 -2.35
CA VAL A 56 0.40 0.41 -3.45
C VAL A 56 -0.45 -0.83 -3.16
N ARG A 57 -0.73 -1.62 -4.20
CA ARG A 57 -1.51 -2.85 -4.14
C ARG A 57 -0.62 -4.09 -3.95
N ASN A 58 -1.24 -5.23 -3.70
CA ASN A 58 -0.56 -6.52 -3.48
C ASN A 58 0.48 -6.85 -4.55
N MET A 59 0.11 -6.74 -5.83
CA MET A 59 1.01 -7.05 -6.95
C MET A 59 2.22 -6.12 -7.01
N ASP A 60 2.09 -4.91 -6.49
CA ASP A 60 3.09 -3.86 -6.60
C ASP A 60 4.28 -4.08 -5.65
N VAL A 61 4.11 -4.94 -4.64
CA VAL A 61 5.19 -5.34 -3.72
C VAL A 61 5.89 -6.62 -4.15
N ASP A 62 5.45 -7.26 -5.21
CA ASP A 62 6.16 -8.38 -5.83
C ASP A 62 7.29 -7.84 -6.70
N VAL A 63 8.37 -7.49 -6.04
CA VAL A 63 9.52 -6.80 -6.63
C VAL A 63 10.76 -7.68 -6.62
N THR A 64 11.67 -7.39 -7.53
CA THR A 64 13.03 -7.94 -7.51
C THR A 64 13.98 -6.87 -6.98
N ILE A 65 14.79 -7.22 -6.00
CA ILE A 65 15.81 -6.35 -5.42
C ILE A 65 17.09 -6.50 -6.22
N SER A 66 17.65 -5.38 -6.70
CA SER A 66 18.90 -5.36 -7.48
C SER A 66 19.80 -4.21 -7.03
N LYS A 67 21.07 -4.29 -7.34
CA LYS A 67 22.06 -3.21 -7.15
C LYS A 67 22.33 -2.42 -8.42
N THR A 68 21.82 -2.86 -9.56
CA THR A 68 22.09 -2.26 -10.85
C THR A 68 20.82 -2.05 -11.66
N LYS A 69 20.82 -0.98 -12.47
CA LYS A 69 19.77 -0.74 -13.45
C LYS A 69 19.97 -1.50 -14.76
N LYS A 70 21.10 -2.16 -14.94
CA LYS A 70 21.47 -2.83 -16.21
C LYS A 70 20.61 -4.06 -16.53
N GLU A 71 20.03 -4.69 -15.50
CA GLU A 71 19.23 -5.92 -15.63
C GLU A 71 17.72 -5.67 -15.56
N ILE A 72 17.29 -4.40 -15.65
CA ILE A 72 15.88 -4.04 -15.55
C ILE A 72 15.17 -4.36 -16.86
N GLU A 73 14.13 -5.18 -16.75
CA GLU A 73 13.21 -5.49 -17.84
C GLU A 73 11.97 -4.59 -17.77
N GLU A 74 11.45 -4.18 -18.92
CA GLU A 74 10.18 -3.46 -18.98
C GLU A 74 9.03 -4.33 -18.50
N GLY A 75 8.01 -3.70 -17.89
CA GLY A 75 6.83 -4.40 -17.39
C GLY A 75 7.03 -5.18 -16.11
N LYS A 76 8.11 -4.93 -15.38
CA LYS A 76 8.39 -5.55 -14.08
C LYS A 76 8.70 -4.50 -13.03
N ASN A 77 8.55 -4.88 -11.76
CA ASN A 77 8.78 -4.00 -10.61
C ASN A 77 10.10 -4.33 -9.92
N TYR A 78 10.86 -3.30 -9.57
CA TYR A 78 12.19 -3.43 -8.98
C TYR A 78 12.40 -2.49 -7.81
N LEU A 79 13.23 -2.92 -6.85
CA LEU A 79 13.87 -2.06 -5.87
C LEU A 79 15.37 -2.05 -6.15
N ILE A 80 15.93 -0.88 -6.44
CA ILE A 80 17.35 -0.72 -6.75
C ILE A 80 18.05 -0.11 -5.54
N ILE A 81 19.00 -0.85 -4.97
CA ILE A 81 19.77 -0.41 -3.81
C ILE A 81 20.84 0.57 -4.28
N GLN A 82 20.81 1.78 -3.74
CA GLN A 82 21.86 2.80 -3.88
C GLN A 82 22.37 3.21 -2.50
N PRO A 83 23.55 3.87 -2.40
CA PRO A 83 24.13 4.20 -1.08
C PRO A 83 23.22 5.02 -0.17
N LYS A 84 22.46 5.96 -0.71
CA LYS A 84 21.64 6.91 0.06
C LYS A 84 20.14 6.78 -0.15
N LYS A 85 19.69 5.87 -1.00
CA LYS A 85 18.26 5.68 -1.33
C LYS A 85 17.99 4.31 -1.92
N ILE A 86 16.74 3.91 -1.88
CA ILE A 86 16.21 2.80 -2.68
C ILE A 86 15.34 3.41 -3.78
N ILE A 87 15.59 3.02 -5.03
CA ILE A 87 14.76 3.43 -6.15
C ILE A 87 13.72 2.35 -6.38
N TYR A 88 12.45 2.70 -6.26
CA TYR A 88 11.34 1.81 -6.58
C TYR A 88 10.86 2.09 -8.01
N ILE A 89 11.02 1.10 -8.88
CA ILE A 89 10.54 1.13 -10.26
C ILE A 89 9.27 0.30 -10.33
N ARG A 90 8.15 0.95 -10.60
CA ARG A 90 6.83 0.35 -10.68
C ARG A 90 6.34 0.42 -12.12
N ASP A 91 6.48 -0.69 -12.83
CA ASP A 91 6.16 -0.78 -14.26
C ASP A 91 5.13 -1.88 -14.58
N SER A 92 4.63 -2.56 -13.54
CA SER A 92 3.57 -3.56 -13.63
C SER A 92 2.58 -3.35 -12.50
N TYR A 93 1.43 -2.73 -12.79
CA TYR A 93 0.36 -2.51 -11.83
C TYR A 93 -0.98 -2.29 -12.54
N LYS A 94 -2.07 -2.38 -11.78
CA LYS A 94 -3.46 -2.43 -12.29
C LYS A 94 -3.80 -1.33 -13.30
N THR A 95 -3.35 -0.10 -13.06
CA THR A 95 -3.69 1.07 -13.87
C THR A 95 -2.51 1.59 -14.71
N HIS A 96 -1.54 0.75 -14.97
CA HIS A 96 -0.33 1.09 -15.72
C HIS A 96 -0.62 1.72 -17.09
N LYS A 97 -1.61 1.22 -17.83
CA LYS A 97 -1.97 1.76 -19.13
C LYS A 97 -2.35 3.24 -19.09
N LYS A 98 -2.96 3.68 -17.98
CA LYS A 98 -3.39 5.08 -17.82
C LYS A 98 -2.29 5.97 -17.27
N TYR A 99 -1.54 5.48 -16.28
CA TYR A 99 -0.59 6.30 -15.51
C TYR A 99 0.87 6.08 -15.88
N GLY A 100 1.19 5.01 -16.58
CA GLY A 100 2.55 4.71 -17.05
C GLY A 100 3.48 4.23 -15.94
N LYS A 101 4.76 4.12 -16.29
CA LYS A 101 5.82 3.72 -15.38
C LYS A 101 6.03 4.79 -14.29
N GLN A 102 6.13 4.34 -13.05
CA GLN A 102 6.41 5.21 -11.91
C GLN A 102 7.79 4.89 -11.30
N VAL A 103 8.46 5.94 -10.87
CA VAL A 103 9.76 5.82 -10.18
C VAL A 103 9.68 6.62 -8.89
N HIS A 104 9.95 5.96 -7.76
CA HIS A 104 9.93 6.58 -6.44
C HIS A 104 11.29 6.43 -5.76
N ASN A 105 11.78 7.51 -5.17
CA ASN A 105 12.98 7.49 -4.34
C ASN A 105 12.60 7.35 -2.88
N ILE A 106 13.08 6.30 -2.22
CA ILE A 106 12.77 6.02 -0.82
C ILE A 106 14.04 6.20 -0.01
N THR A 107 13.96 7.08 0.99
CA THR A 107 15.10 7.45 1.83
C THR A 107 14.90 7.08 3.31
N ASP A 108 13.81 6.42 3.66
CA ASP A 108 13.56 5.96 5.03
C ASP A 108 14.65 4.97 5.48
N ASP A 109 15.31 5.26 6.59
CA ASP A 109 16.45 4.48 7.07
C ASP A 109 16.09 3.04 7.39
N LYS A 110 14.97 2.79 8.04
CA LYS A 110 14.52 1.44 8.37
C LYS A 110 14.15 0.63 7.13
N PHE A 111 13.51 1.26 6.16
CA PHE A 111 13.20 0.62 4.88
C PHE A 111 14.48 0.26 4.12
N MET A 112 15.41 1.21 4.01
CA MET A 112 16.69 0.98 3.34
C MET A 112 17.48 -0.16 3.99
N LYS A 113 17.55 -0.17 5.32
CA LYS A 113 18.20 -1.24 6.09
C LYS A 113 17.49 -2.57 5.86
N SER A 114 16.17 -2.59 5.88
CA SER A 114 15.38 -3.80 5.64
C SER A 114 15.68 -4.40 4.26
N ILE A 115 15.69 -3.59 3.22
CA ILE A 115 15.96 -4.07 1.85
C ILE A 115 17.39 -4.60 1.73
N LYS A 116 18.37 -3.93 2.33
CA LYS A 116 19.76 -4.41 2.35
C LYS A 116 19.89 -5.75 3.09
N LYS A 117 19.15 -5.94 4.16
CA LYS A 117 19.14 -7.20 4.94
C LYS A 117 18.43 -8.34 4.21
N ILE A 118 17.35 -8.06 3.49
CA ILE A 118 16.68 -9.05 2.64
C ILE A 118 17.62 -9.50 1.53
N GLY A 119 18.33 -8.58 0.89
CA GLY A 119 19.34 -8.88 -0.11
C GLY A 119 18.79 -8.97 -1.53
N ILE A 120 19.70 -9.19 -2.48
CA ILE A 120 19.39 -9.25 -3.91
C ILE A 120 18.54 -10.47 -4.24
N GLY A 121 17.58 -10.31 -5.15
CA GLY A 121 16.69 -11.34 -5.61
C GLY A 121 15.24 -10.96 -5.35
N LYS A 122 14.36 -11.93 -5.40
CA LYS A 122 12.94 -11.70 -5.10
C LYS A 122 12.73 -11.31 -3.65
N MET A 123 11.99 -10.23 -3.40
CA MET A 123 11.67 -9.80 -2.04
C MET A 123 10.73 -10.78 -1.33
N LEU A 124 9.79 -11.39 -2.05
CA LEU A 124 8.82 -12.31 -1.50
C LEU A 124 9.19 -13.77 -1.82
N ASP A 125 9.05 -14.65 -0.83
CA ASP A 125 9.28 -16.07 -0.98
C ASP A 125 7.98 -16.80 -1.32
N GLY A 126 7.99 -17.60 -2.40
CA GLY A 126 6.83 -18.39 -2.81
C GLY A 126 5.76 -17.60 -3.57
N GLY A 127 4.54 -18.11 -3.56
CA GLY A 127 3.42 -17.45 -4.23
C GLY A 127 2.98 -16.18 -3.52
N LEU A 128 2.62 -15.16 -4.30
CA LEU A 128 2.30 -13.82 -3.81
C LEU A 128 1.30 -13.82 -2.64
N GLN A 129 0.18 -14.51 -2.78
CA GLN A 129 -0.88 -14.50 -1.77
C GLN A 129 -0.44 -15.15 -0.45
N ASN A 130 0.28 -16.26 -0.52
CA ASN A 130 0.79 -16.93 0.67
C ASN A 130 1.88 -16.11 1.37
N ALA A 131 2.78 -15.51 0.60
CA ALA A 131 3.82 -14.64 1.13
C ALA A 131 3.21 -13.44 1.85
N LEU A 132 2.25 -12.76 1.23
CA LEU A 132 1.59 -11.59 1.81
C LEU A 132 0.82 -11.93 3.09
N ARG A 133 0.14 -13.09 3.11
CA ARG A 133 -0.59 -13.53 4.30
C ARG A 133 0.31 -13.67 5.53
N LYS A 134 1.54 -14.17 5.33
CA LYS A 134 2.53 -14.32 6.41
C LYS A 134 3.10 -12.99 6.90
N LEU A 135 3.05 -11.95 6.06
CA LEU A 135 3.64 -10.65 6.34
C LEU A 135 2.62 -9.60 6.82
N GLN A 136 1.35 -9.98 6.97
CA GLN A 136 0.31 -9.07 7.46
C GLN A 136 0.53 -8.71 8.93
N ILE A 137 0.32 -7.43 9.23
CA ILE A 137 0.20 -6.93 10.61
C ILE A 137 -1.26 -7.07 11.01
N ASP A 138 -1.54 -7.79 12.11
CA ASP A 138 -2.90 -8.00 12.65
C ASP A 138 -3.91 -8.46 11.57
N LYS A 139 -3.46 -9.29 10.65
CA LYS A 139 -4.28 -9.81 9.54
C LYS A 139 -4.83 -8.72 8.62
N LEU A 140 -4.28 -7.53 8.65
CA LEU A 140 -4.68 -6.43 7.79
C LEU A 140 -4.24 -6.68 6.34
N LYS A 141 -5.20 -6.60 5.44
CA LYS A 141 -4.96 -6.69 4.00
C LYS A 141 -4.51 -5.33 3.45
N GLU A 142 -4.00 -5.33 2.23
CA GLU A 142 -3.63 -4.11 1.52
C GLU A 142 -4.77 -3.07 1.50
N SER A 143 -5.98 -3.53 1.21
CA SER A 143 -7.15 -2.63 1.17
C SER A 143 -7.48 -2.02 2.53
N ASP A 144 -7.28 -2.75 3.62
CA ASP A 144 -7.47 -2.24 4.98
C ASP A 144 -6.44 -1.16 5.31
N ILE A 145 -5.19 -1.38 4.95
CA ILE A 145 -4.11 -0.41 5.14
C ILE A 145 -4.42 0.86 4.34
N PHE A 146 -4.86 0.72 3.10
CA PHE A 146 -5.21 1.88 2.27
C PHE A 146 -6.38 2.68 2.83
N LYS A 147 -7.43 2.01 3.33
CA LYS A 147 -8.53 2.67 4.06
C LYS A 147 -8.02 3.46 5.26
N MET A 148 -7.13 2.86 6.04
CA MET A 148 -6.54 3.49 7.22
C MET A 148 -5.76 4.76 6.86
N ILE A 149 -4.90 4.73 5.87
CA ILE A 149 -4.11 5.90 5.47
C ILE A 149 -4.96 6.99 4.80
N ILE A 150 -5.99 6.62 4.07
CA ILE A 150 -6.93 7.58 3.49
C ILE A 150 -7.77 8.24 4.58
N ASP A 151 -8.30 7.48 5.53
CA ASP A 151 -9.04 8.06 6.67
C ASP A 151 -8.17 9.03 7.47
N ASP A 152 -6.91 8.68 7.75
CA ASP A 152 -5.96 9.56 8.42
C ASP A 152 -5.75 10.86 7.63
N ALA A 153 -5.54 10.77 6.32
CA ALA A 153 -5.32 11.94 5.47
C ALA A 153 -6.55 12.86 5.41
N TYR A 154 -7.76 12.29 5.32
CA TYR A 154 -9.00 13.07 5.34
C TYR A 154 -9.27 13.71 6.70
N ASP A 155 -9.02 12.98 7.80
CA ASP A 155 -9.20 13.51 9.16
C ASP A 155 -8.26 14.70 9.42
N LYS A 156 -7.05 14.65 8.90
CA LYS A 156 -6.06 15.74 8.97
C LYS A 156 -6.28 16.84 7.94
N LYS A 157 -7.23 16.66 7.02
CA LYS A 157 -7.46 17.54 5.87
C LYS A 157 -6.20 17.76 5.03
N ASP A 158 -5.38 16.72 4.92
CA ASP A 158 -4.12 16.73 4.20
C ASP A 158 -4.36 16.48 2.69
N THR A 159 -4.74 17.53 1.99
CA THR A 159 -5.07 17.48 0.55
C THR A 159 -3.86 17.05 -0.29
N GLU A 160 -2.67 17.48 0.08
CA GLU A 160 -1.42 17.11 -0.61
C GLU A 160 -1.19 15.59 -0.53
N ARG A 161 -1.36 15.02 0.66
CA ARG A 161 -1.24 13.57 0.88
C ARG A 161 -2.28 12.78 0.08
N ILE A 162 -3.53 13.27 0.03
CA ILE A 162 -4.61 12.63 -0.75
C ILE A 162 -4.25 12.64 -2.24
N ASN A 163 -3.75 13.75 -2.77
CA ASN A 163 -3.32 13.87 -4.16
C ASN A 163 -2.14 12.94 -4.46
N GLU A 164 -1.17 12.88 -3.57
CA GLU A 164 -0.01 11.99 -3.69
C GLU A 164 -0.43 10.53 -3.72
N LEU A 165 -1.31 10.10 -2.81
CA LEU A 165 -1.86 8.75 -2.77
C LEU A 165 -2.67 8.41 -4.03
N SER A 166 -3.43 9.35 -4.56
CA SER A 166 -4.15 9.19 -5.82
C SER A 166 -3.20 8.90 -6.98
N LYS A 167 -2.13 9.67 -7.11
CA LYS A 167 -1.11 9.46 -8.16
C LYS A 167 -0.41 8.12 -8.01
N THR A 168 0.06 7.82 -6.83
CA THR A 168 0.86 6.61 -6.59
C THR A 168 0.00 5.36 -6.75
N ARG A 169 -1.19 5.34 -6.18
CA ARG A 169 -2.10 4.21 -6.37
C ARG A 169 -2.58 4.07 -7.80
N GLY A 170 -2.67 5.17 -8.55
CA GLY A 170 -3.27 5.19 -9.86
C GLY A 170 -4.79 5.10 -9.79
N SER A 171 -5.41 5.81 -8.85
CA SER A 171 -6.86 5.90 -8.69
C SER A 171 -7.29 7.36 -8.60
N SER A 172 -8.44 7.71 -9.18
CA SER A 172 -8.97 9.06 -9.10
C SER A 172 -9.41 9.40 -7.67
N ILE A 173 -9.39 10.68 -7.32
CA ILE A 173 -9.85 11.16 -6.00
C ILE A 173 -11.30 10.76 -5.71
N PRO A 174 -12.27 10.91 -6.64
CA PRO A 174 -13.62 10.40 -6.40
C PRO A 174 -13.70 8.90 -6.10
N THR A 175 -12.91 8.08 -6.79
CA THR A 175 -12.82 6.64 -6.53
C THR A 175 -12.30 6.36 -5.13
N ILE A 176 -11.25 7.07 -4.70
CA ILE A 176 -10.67 6.93 -3.36
C ILE A 176 -11.69 7.31 -2.29
N LYS A 177 -12.34 8.46 -2.45
CA LYS A 177 -13.36 8.95 -1.51
C LYS A 177 -14.55 7.98 -1.40
N GLY A 178 -15.02 7.47 -2.52
CA GLY A 178 -16.18 6.57 -2.56
C GLY A 178 -15.90 5.16 -2.03
N ASN A 179 -14.70 4.62 -2.26
CA ASN A 179 -14.39 3.21 -1.98
C ASN A 179 -13.57 3.01 -0.70
N TYR A 180 -12.77 3.98 -0.29
CA TYR A 180 -11.79 3.78 0.78
C TYR A 180 -11.99 4.68 2.00
N ASN A 181 -12.62 5.84 1.88
CA ASN A 181 -12.86 6.72 3.04
C ASN A 181 -14.03 6.20 3.88
N VAL A 182 -13.71 5.39 4.89
CA VAL A 182 -14.71 4.78 5.79
C VAL A 182 -15.48 5.84 6.57
N ASN A 183 -14.83 6.89 7.04
CA ASN A 183 -15.48 7.93 7.82
C ASN A 183 -16.49 8.75 7.00
N ALA A 184 -16.13 9.10 5.77
CA ALA A 184 -17.06 9.77 4.86
C ALA A 184 -18.27 8.91 4.54
N GLN A 185 -18.07 7.60 4.34
CA GLN A 185 -19.17 6.67 4.08
C GLN A 185 -20.09 6.49 5.30
N LYS A 186 -19.53 6.48 6.51
CA LYS A 186 -20.32 6.47 7.75
C LYS A 186 -21.20 7.71 7.89
N GLU A 187 -20.70 8.88 7.53
CA GLU A 187 -21.47 10.12 7.52
C GLU A 187 -22.64 10.04 6.53
N ILE A 188 -22.42 9.55 5.32
CA ILE A 188 -23.45 9.33 4.31
C ILE A 188 -24.55 8.42 4.85
N ILE A 189 -24.20 7.34 5.52
CA ILE A 189 -25.19 6.40 6.11
C ILE A 189 -25.97 7.07 7.24
N ARG A 190 -25.36 7.92 8.04
CA ARG A 190 -26.06 8.65 9.13
C ARG A 190 -27.07 9.67 8.60
N GLU A 191 -26.83 10.24 7.43
CA GLU A 191 -27.74 11.19 6.77
C GLU A 191 -28.92 10.49 6.09
N LEU A 192 -28.83 9.21 5.85
CA LEU A 192 -29.91 8.39 5.29
C LEU A 192 -30.88 7.89 6.37
#